data_f8c9b22edd5a78670cd83e5b16a36834
#
_entry.id   f8c9b22edd5a78670cd83e5b16a36834
#
_cell.length_a   1.000
_cell.length_b   1.000
_cell.length_c   1.000
_cell.angle_alpha   90.00
_cell.angle_beta   90.00
_cell.angle_gamma   90.00
#
_symmetry.space_group_name_H-M   'P 1'
#
loop_
_entity.id
_entity.type
_entity.pdbx_description
1 polymer ?
#
loop_
_entity_poly.entity_id
_entity_poly.type
_entity_poly.pdbx_seq_one_letter_code
_entity_poly.pdbx_strand_id
1 'polypeptide(L)'
;MIPRTALSALLYASTSFAVCTKLEDCPQFEALKTDECQTYHHFLARGSTSPYPGHVIETVGKVCNALNTKENPKACGYEDVQYWAMNGGERWCISSHEGAMNGAEQMRNYTARCPDSHLIVMGFSQGGSVALDVLGGGGGPLWGCTQEDNPPMNISSAPGSKGATLIFSQLLGLN
;
A
#
# COMPACT_ATOMS: atom_id res chain seq x y z
N MET A 1 23.39 56.03 23.55
CA MET A 1 23.27 55.35 22.24
C MET A 1 23.20 53.86 22.51
N ILE A 2 22.02 53.26 22.42
CA ILE A 2 21.77 51.82 22.70
C ILE A 2 21.63 51.12 21.31
N PRO A 3 22.40 50.09 21.00
CA PRO A 3 22.25 49.39 19.72
C PRO A 3 20.95 48.55 19.69
N ARG A 4 20.20 48.73 18.64
CA ARG A 4 19.00 47.94 18.33
C ARG A 4 19.45 46.52 17.93
N THR A 5 19.24 45.54 18.81
CA THR A 5 19.35 44.14 18.46
C THR A 5 18.18 43.76 17.55
N ALA A 6 18.50 43.36 16.32
CA ALA A 6 17.55 42.83 15.37
C ALA A 6 17.06 41.44 15.86
N LEU A 7 15.79 41.37 16.19
CA LEU A 7 15.11 40.12 16.52
C LEU A 7 14.82 39.42 15.19
N SER A 8 15.66 38.44 14.81
CA SER A 8 15.39 37.56 13.68
C SER A 8 14.23 36.61 14.04
N ALA A 9 13.05 36.91 13.53
CA ALA A 9 11.93 36.01 13.59
C ALA A 9 12.20 34.82 12.66
N LEU A 10 12.55 33.69 13.23
CA LEU A 10 12.51 32.39 12.50
C LEU A 10 11.06 32.08 12.19
N LEU A 11 10.66 32.34 10.96
CA LEU A 11 9.42 31.80 10.39
C LEU A 11 9.59 30.29 10.26
N TYR A 12 9.07 29.55 11.21
CA TYR A 12 8.79 28.12 11.04
C TYR A 12 7.69 28.02 9.98
N ALA A 13 8.08 27.76 8.74
CA ALA A 13 7.16 27.31 7.72
C ALA A 13 6.64 25.93 8.16
N SER A 14 5.46 25.90 8.77
CA SER A 14 4.71 24.67 8.95
C SER A 14 4.35 24.17 7.55
N THR A 15 5.14 23.27 6.99
CA THR A 15 4.74 22.53 5.82
C THR A 15 3.59 21.61 6.26
N SER A 16 2.37 22.07 6.08
CA SER A 16 1.20 21.23 6.08
C SER A 16 1.44 20.22 4.96
N PHE A 17 1.79 19.00 5.31
CA PHE A 17 1.82 17.91 4.36
C PHE A 17 0.38 17.72 3.89
N ALA A 18 0.07 18.17 2.68
CA ALA A 18 -1.19 17.87 2.04
C ALA A 18 -1.32 16.34 2.00
N VAL A 19 -2.41 15.82 2.58
CA VAL A 19 -2.69 14.38 2.54
C VAL A 19 -2.85 13.99 1.08
N CYS A 20 -2.01 13.10 0.59
CA CYS A 20 -2.04 12.64 -0.79
C CYS A 20 -3.27 11.75 -0.99
N THR A 21 -4.33 12.32 -1.54
CA THR A 21 -5.56 11.57 -1.85
C THR A 21 -5.61 11.11 -3.30
N LYS A 22 -4.84 11.74 -4.18
CA LYS A 22 -4.71 11.39 -5.59
C LYS A 22 -3.25 11.48 -6.01
N LEU A 23 -2.84 10.63 -6.93
CA LEU A 23 -1.46 10.59 -7.40
C LEU A 23 -1.02 11.88 -8.10
N GLU A 24 -1.93 12.54 -8.83
CA GLU A 24 -1.70 13.84 -9.48
C GLU A 24 -1.33 14.95 -8.50
N ASP A 25 -1.79 14.86 -7.24
CA ASP A 25 -1.46 15.82 -6.19
C ASP A 25 -0.09 15.55 -5.55
N CYS A 26 0.50 14.39 -5.83
CA CYS A 26 1.73 13.92 -5.19
C CYS A 26 2.67 13.24 -6.20
N PRO A 27 3.20 13.99 -7.15
CA PRO A 27 4.03 13.45 -8.23
C PRO A 27 5.30 12.72 -7.74
N GLN A 28 5.75 12.97 -6.51
CA GLN A 28 6.87 12.26 -5.90
C GLN A 28 6.61 10.75 -5.74
N PHE A 29 5.35 10.31 -5.68
CA PHE A 29 5.02 8.90 -5.57
C PHE A 29 4.94 8.20 -6.93
N GLU A 30 4.76 8.97 -8.01
CA GLU A 30 4.80 8.41 -9.37
C GLU A 30 6.19 7.80 -9.67
N ALA A 31 7.24 8.44 -9.17
CA ALA A 31 8.62 7.96 -9.34
C ALA A 31 8.90 6.61 -8.61
N LEU A 32 8.02 6.18 -7.70
CA LEU A 32 8.11 4.87 -7.03
C LEU A 32 7.47 3.76 -7.85
N LYS A 33 6.68 4.07 -8.88
CA LYS A 33 6.16 3.10 -9.85
C LYS A 33 7.21 2.87 -10.93
N THR A 34 7.62 1.63 -11.09
CA THR A 34 8.60 1.24 -12.13
C THR A 34 8.41 -0.23 -12.49
N ASP A 35 8.72 -0.58 -13.72
CA ASP A 35 8.73 -1.97 -14.20
C ASP A 35 10.03 -2.70 -13.80
N GLU A 36 11.01 -1.99 -13.25
CA GLU A 36 12.26 -2.57 -12.76
C GLU A 36 12.04 -3.35 -11.46
N CYS A 37 12.83 -4.39 -11.22
CA CYS A 37 12.81 -5.11 -9.95
C CYS A 37 13.40 -4.25 -8.83
N GLN A 38 12.65 -4.09 -7.76
CA GLN A 38 13.12 -3.41 -6.55
C GLN A 38 13.47 -4.42 -5.47
N THR A 39 14.38 -4.04 -4.56
CA THR A 39 14.71 -4.85 -3.39
C THR A 39 13.47 -5.03 -2.48
N TYR A 40 12.67 -3.95 -2.35
CA TYR A 40 11.42 -3.92 -1.56
C TYR A 40 10.27 -3.45 -2.44
N HIS A 41 9.29 -4.29 -2.68
CA HIS A 41 8.13 -3.95 -3.50
C HIS A 41 6.84 -4.04 -2.69
N HIS A 42 6.06 -2.95 -2.72
CA HIS A 42 4.81 -2.84 -1.97
C HIS A 42 3.61 -3.06 -2.88
N PHE A 43 2.64 -3.82 -2.41
CA PHE A 43 1.32 -3.99 -3.02
C PHE A 43 0.31 -3.23 -2.16
N LEU A 44 -0.35 -2.22 -2.74
CA LEU A 44 -1.24 -1.33 -2.01
C LEU A 44 -2.70 -1.63 -2.31
N ALA A 45 -3.45 -2.05 -1.27
CA ALA A 45 -4.88 -2.20 -1.34
C ALA A 45 -5.57 -0.98 -0.70
N ARG A 46 -6.25 -0.18 -1.53
CA ARG A 46 -6.94 1.04 -1.09
C ARG A 46 -8.22 0.75 -0.31
N GLY A 47 -8.72 1.71 0.45
CA GLY A 47 -10.02 1.62 1.11
C GLY A 47 -11.19 1.76 0.14
N SER A 48 -12.40 1.37 0.59
CA SER A 48 -13.63 1.54 -0.18
C SER A 48 -13.76 2.96 -0.71
N THR A 49 -14.15 3.09 -1.98
CA THR A 49 -14.38 4.36 -2.69
C THR A 49 -13.17 5.31 -2.79
N SER A 50 -12.03 4.93 -2.23
CA SER A 50 -10.81 5.72 -2.36
C SER A 50 -10.27 5.65 -3.79
N PRO A 51 -9.77 6.76 -4.36
CA PRO A 51 -9.02 6.72 -5.61
C PRO A 51 -7.68 6.01 -5.39
N TYR A 52 -7.04 5.54 -6.48
CA TYR A 52 -5.66 5.09 -6.42
C TYR A 52 -4.69 6.25 -6.16
N PRO A 53 -3.62 6.02 -5.41
CA PRO A 53 -3.21 4.78 -4.71
C PRO A 53 -3.84 4.59 -3.33
N GLY A 54 -4.69 5.50 -2.87
CA GLY A 54 -5.28 5.48 -1.54
C GLY A 54 -4.36 6.01 -0.43
N HIS A 55 -4.86 6.01 0.81
CA HIS A 55 -4.19 6.65 1.94
C HIS A 55 -2.86 6.01 2.36
N VAL A 56 -2.64 4.72 2.00
CA VAL A 56 -1.44 3.97 2.43
C VAL A 56 -0.17 4.46 1.74
N ILE A 57 -0.31 5.19 0.63
CA ILE A 57 0.82 5.69 -0.17
C ILE A 57 1.77 6.59 0.63
N GLU A 58 1.26 7.37 1.57
CA GLU A 58 2.13 8.19 2.42
C GLU A 58 3.05 7.36 3.31
N THR A 59 2.55 6.24 3.81
CA THR A 59 3.36 5.29 4.59
C THR A 59 4.44 4.67 3.71
N VAL A 60 4.07 4.23 2.50
CA VAL A 60 5.02 3.71 1.51
C VAL A 60 6.08 4.75 1.16
N GLY A 61 5.68 6.00 0.93
CA GLY A 61 6.62 7.09 0.67
C GLY A 61 7.65 7.26 1.78
N LYS A 62 7.23 7.18 3.05
CA LYS A 62 8.16 7.27 4.20
C LYS A 62 9.08 6.05 4.28
N VAL A 63 8.55 4.85 4.05
CA VAL A 63 9.33 3.61 4.03
C VAL A 63 10.35 3.64 2.89
N CYS A 64 9.92 3.96 1.67
CA CYS A 64 10.82 4.04 0.52
C CYS A 64 11.88 5.14 0.69
N ASN A 65 11.53 6.27 1.28
CA ASN A 65 12.53 7.32 1.57
C ASN A 65 13.60 6.86 2.57
N ALA A 66 13.26 5.95 3.48
CA ALA A 66 14.21 5.36 4.42
C ALA A 66 15.07 4.24 3.80
N LEU A 67 14.51 3.49 2.82
CA LEU A 67 15.16 2.35 2.18
C LEU A 67 16.01 2.74 0.97
N ASN A 68 15.64 3.80 0.26
CA ASN A 68 16.41 4.30 -0.88
C ASN A 68 17.69 5.00 -0.37
N THR A 69 18.81 4.57 -0.89
CA THR A 69 20.13 5.15 -0.57
C THR A 69 20.74 5.81 -1.81
N LYS A 70 21.88 6.49 -1.65
CA LYS A 70 22.61 7.03 -2.80
C LYS A 70 23.13 5.94 -3.73
N GLU A 71 23.49 4.78 -3.16
CA GLU A 71 24.01 3.63 -3.87
C GLU A 71 22.89 2.83 -4.56
N ASN A 72 21.68 2.83 -3.96
CA ASN A 72 20.49 2.19 -4.51
C ASN A 72 19.27 3.10 -4.39
N PRO A 73 19.13 4.09 -5.28
CA PRO A 73 18.05 5.07 -5.21
C PRO A 73 16.67 4.53 -5.60
N LYS A 74 16.62 3.31 -6.13
CA LYS A 74 15.40 2.60 -6.54
C LYS A 74 15.22 1.28 -5.78
N ALA A 75 15.70 1.21 -4.54
CA ALA A 75 15.56 0.01 -3.71
C ALA A 75 14.10 -0.33 -3.39
N CYS A 76 13.21 0.66 -3.42
CA CYS A 76 11.84 0.55 -2.95
C CYS A 76 10.86 1.15 -3.95
N GLY A 77 9.77 0.45 -4.17
CA GLY A 77 8.68 0.91 -5.02
C GLY A 77 7.35 0.24 -4.67
N TYR A 78 6.33 0.49 -5.48
CA TYR A 78 5.00 -0.06 -5.26
C TYR A 78 4.20 -0.25 -6.54
N GLU A 79 3.15 -1.07 -6.41
CA GLU A 79 2.04 -1.13 -7.35
C GLU A 79 0.71 -1.17 -6.59
N ASP A 80 -0.36 -0.74 -7.26
CA ASP A 80 -1.70 -0.78 -6.72
C ASP A 80 -2.33 -2.14 -6.97
N VAL A 81 -2.92 -2.76 -5.93
CA VAL A 81 -3.78 -3.93 -6.11
C VAL A 81 -5.02 -3.49 -6.88
N GLN A 82 -5.25 -4.12 -8.03
CA GLN A 82 -6.33 -3.75 -8.94
C GLN A 82 -7.65 -4.36 -8.50
N TYR A 83 -8.60 -3.53 -8.08
CA TYR A 83 -9.96 -3.93 -7.75
C TYR A 83 -10.89 -2.71 -7.64
N TRP A 84 -12.19 -2.96 -7.63
CA TRP A 84 -13.19 -1.87 -7.67
C TRP A 84 -13.28 -1.06 -6.38
N ALA A 85 -12.94 -1.64 -5.24
CA ALA A 85 -13.05 -1.01 -3.90
C ALA A 85 -14.46 -0.45 -3.63
N MET A 86 -15.47 -1.23 -3.98
CA MET A 86 -16.87 -0.83 -3.82
C MET A 86 -17.29 -0.81 -2.35
N ASN A 87 -18.21 0.08 -2.02
CA ASN A 87 -18.82 0.17 -0.69
C ASN A 87 -20.22 -0.43 -0.69
N GLY A 88 -20.63 -0.92 0.49
CA GLY A 88 -22.00 -1.29 0.83
C GLY A 88 -22.43 -2.70 0.44
N GLY A 89 -22.84 -3.48 1.44
CA GLY A 89 -23.47 -4.78 1.30
C GLY A 89 -22.68 -5.76 0.43
N GLU A 90 -23.37 -6.51 -0.41
CA GLU A 90 -22.75 -7.52 -1.26
C GLU A 90 -21.65 -7.00 -2.17
N ARG A 91 -21.75 -5.75 -2.66
CA ARG A 91 -20.72 -5.14 -3.50
C ARG A 91 -19.38 -5.02 -2.79
N TRP A 92 -19.40 -4.81 -1.46
CA TRP A 92 -18.19 -4.79 -0.66
C TRP A 92 -17.51 -6.16 -0.64
N CYS A 93 -18.26 -7.24 -0.42
CA CYS A 93 -17.74 -8.61 -0.41
C CYS A 93 -17.20 -9.05 -1.78
N ILE A 94 -17.95 -8.79 -2.85
CA ILE A 94 -17.51 -9.07 -4.23
C ILE A 94 -16.21 -8.35 -4.53
N SER A 95 -16.13 -7.08 -4.19
CA SER A 95 -14.95 -6.24 -4.44
C SER A 95 -13.75 -6.66 -3.60
N SER A 96 -13.95 -7.12 -2.36
CA SER A 96 -12.87 -7.64 -1.51
C SER A 96 -12.32 -8.96 -2.04
N HIS A 97 -13.20 -9.87 -2.48
CA HIS A 97 -12.80 -11.11 -3.14
C HIS A 97 -11.98 -10.83 -4.41
N GLU A 98 -12.48 -9.97 -5.29
CA GLU A 98 -11.75 -9.54 -6.49
C GLU A 98 -10.36 -9.00 -6.15
N GLY A 99 -10.27 -8.13 -5.15
CA GLY A 99 -9.01 -7.55 -4.70
C GLY A 99 -8.04 -8.60 -4.17
N ALA A 100 -8.52 -9.59 -3.43
CA ALA A 100 -7.70 -10.69 -2.92
C ALA A 100 -7.15 -11.57 -4.06
N MET A 101 -8.00 -11.93 -5.02
CA MET A 101 -7.59 -12.73 -6.18
C MET A 101 -6.58 -11.99 -7.06
N ASN A 102 -6.88 -10.73 -7.39
CA ASN A 102 -5.99 -9.91 -8.22
C ASN A 102 -4.67 -9.62 -7.51
N GLY A 103 -4.70 -9.27 -6.22
CA GLY A 103 -3.49 -9.04 -5.43
C GLY A 103 -2.59 -10.28 -5.37
N ALA A 104 -3.17 -11.45 -5.16
CA ALA A 104 -2.42 -12.71 -5.17
C ALA A 104 -1.80 -13.00 -6.55
N GLU A 105 -2.52 -12.72 -7.63
CA GLU A 105 -2.01 -12.87 -8.99
C GLU A 105 -0.87 -11.88 -9.29
N GLN A 106 -1.06 -10.60 -8.96
CA GLN A 106 -0.05 -9.56 -9.12
C GLN A 106 1.25 -9.94 -8.37
N MET A 107 1.14 -10.40 -7.12
CA MET A 107 2.30 -10.83 -6.34
C MET A 107 3.00 -12.04 -6.97
N ARG A 108 2.25 -13.05 -7.46
CA ARG A 108 2.86 -14.18 -8.18
C ARG A 108 3.59 -13.74 -9.43
N ASN A 109 2.99 -12.87 -10.23
CA ASN A 109 3.58 -12.34 -11.46
C ASN A 109 4.84 -11.51 -11.17
N TYR A 110 4.81 -10.70 -10.11
CA TYR A 110 5.98 -9.94 -9.69
C TYR A 110 7.11 -10.86 -9.21
N THR A 111 6.82 -11.85 -8.36
CA THR A 111 7.81 -12.82 -7.87
C THR A 111 8.45 -13.62 -9.01
N ALA A 112 7.67 -14.02 -10.01
CA ALA A 112 8.19 -14.74 -11.17
C ALA A 112 9.20 -13.90 -11.98
N ARG A 113 8.97 -12.59 -12.05
CA ARG A 113 9.85 -11.64 -12.74
C ARG A 113 11.02 -11.19 -11.86
N CYS A 114 10.77 -11.00 -10.56
CA CYS A 114 11.69 -10.40 -9.59
C CYS A 114 11.88 -11.30 -8.37
N PRO A 115 12.52 -12.47 -8.50
CA PRO A 115 12.56 -13.49 -7.44
C PRO A 115 13.36 -13.08 -6.20
N ASP A 116 14.26 -12.10 -6.32
CA ASP A 116 15.08 -11.61 -5.20
C ASP A 116 14.43 -10.47 -4.39
N SER A 117 13.24 -10.02 -4.77
CA SER A 117 12.54 -8.94 -4.12
C SER A 117 11.85 -9.38 -2.82
N HIS A 118 11.85 -8.48 -1.83
CA HIS A 118 11.00 -8.59 -0.65
C HIS A 118 9.63 -7.97 -0.95
N LEU A 119 8.56 -8.74 -0.80
CA LEU A 119 7.20 -8.27 -1.05
C LEU A 119 6.55 -7.78 0.25
N ILE A 120 5.89 -6.65 0.18
CA ILE A 120 5.20 -6.02 1.31
C ILE A 120 3.77 -5.72 0.87
N VAL A 121 2.78 -6.27 1.57
CA VAL A 121 1.36 -5.99 1.30
C VAL A 121 0.86 -5.00 2.32
N MET A 122 0.21 -3.93 1.86
CA MET A 122 -0.36 -2.89 2.70
C MET A 122 -1.80 -2.61 2.30
N GLY A 123 -2.68 -2.49 3.29
CA GLY A 123 -4.09 -2.21 3.04
C GLY A 123 -4.71 -1.28 4.07
N PHE A 124 -5.68 -0.48 3.63
CA PHE A 124 -6.46 0.40 4.49
C PHE A 124 -7.95 0.07 4.40
N SER A 125 -8.64 -0.04 5.54
CA SER A 125 -10.08 -0.34 5.59
C SER A 125 -10.40 -1.63 4.82
N GLN A 126 -11.23 -1.60 3.76
CA GLN A 126 -11.48 -2.74 2.88
C GLN A 126 -10.18 -3.33 2.34
N GLY A 127 -9.22 -2.49 1.97
CA GLY A 127 -7.90 -2.95 1.53
C GLY A 127 -7.14 -3.73 2.60
N GLY A 128 -7.43 -3.50 3.87
CA GLY A 128 -6.90 -4.32 4.97
C GLY A 128 -7.42 -5.77 4.91
N SER A 129 -8.71 -5.96 4.65
CA SER A 129 -9.29 -7.30 4.43
C SER A 129 -8.67 -7.95 3.19
N VAL A 130 -8.58 -7.20 2.08
CA VAL A 130 -7.92 -7.67 0.86
C VAL A 130 -6.49 -8.15 1.15
N ALA A 131 -5.70 -7.37 1.89
CA ALA A 131 -4.30 -7.71 2.21
C ALA A 131 -4.20 -8.99 3.07
N LEU A 132 -5.12 -9.18 4.02
CA LEU A 132 -5.20 -10.41 4.81
C LEU A 132 -5.55 -11.61 3.95
N ASP A 133 -6.56 -11.47 3.10
CA ASP A 133 -7.05 -12.56 2.26
C ASP A 133 -6.05 -12.94 1.16
N VAL A 134 -5.26 -11.98 0.65
CA VAL A 134 -4.15 -12.26 -0.28
C VAL A 134 -3.18 -13.26 0.33
N LEU A 135 -2.79 -13.08 1.59
CA LEU A 135 -1.76 -13.91 2.22
C LEU A 135 -2.32 -15.14 2.90
N GLY A 136 -3.34 -14.96 3.71
CA GLY A 136 -3.89 -16.01 4.57
C GLY A 136 -5.05 -16.77 3.97
N GLY A 137 -5.59 -16.30 2.85
CA GLY A 137 -6.89 -16.72 2.40
C GLY A 137 -7.99 -16.17 3.31
N GLY A 138 -9.23 -16.38 2.94
CA GLY A 138 -10.37 -15.93 3.71
C GLY A 138 -11.65 -15.91 2.91
N GLY A 139 -12.73 -15.49 3.54
CA GLY A 139 -14.07 -15.45 2.98
C GLY A 139 -15.11 -15.60 4.06
N GLY A 140 -16.35 -15.92 3.64
CA GLY A 140 -17.46 -16.16 4.56
C GLY A 140 -18.25 -14.89 4.92
N PRO A 141 -19.12 -14.98 5.96
CA PRO A 141 -20.00 -13.88 6.33
C PRO A 141 -19.24 -12.68 6.90
N LEU A 142 -19.47 -11.49 6.32
CA LEU A 142 -18.85 -10.24 6.72
C LEU A 142 -19.86 -9.08 6.60
N TRP A 143 -20.18 -8.40 7.72
CA TRP A 143 -20.99 -7.17 7.74
C TRP A 143 -22.23 -7.15 6.82
N GLY A 144 -22.99 -8.24 6.82
CA GLY A 144 -24.23 -8.35 6.04
C GLY A 144 -24.07 -8.75 4.58
N CYS A 145 -22.91 -9.25 4.21
CA CYS A 145 -22.69 -9.97 2.94
C CYS A 145 -21.87 -11.23 3.18
N THR A 146 -21.77 -12.09 2.17
CA THR A 146 -20.92 -13.27 2.18
C THR A 146 -19.87 -13.14 1.09
N GLN A 147 -18.62 -13.12 1.48
CA GLN A 147 -17.49 -13.12 0.55
C GLN A 147 -17.19 -14.55 0.11
N GLU A 148 -16.90 -14.72 -1.18
CA GLU A 148 -16.39 -16.00 -1.69
C GLU A 148 -15.03 -16.34 -1.05
N ASP A 149 -14.75 -17.63 -0.92
CA ASP A 149 -13.49 -18.09 -0.34
C ASP A 149 -12.31 -17.75 -1.25
N ASN A 150 -11.29 -17.17 -0.64
CA ASN A 150 -10.01 -16.94 -1.28
C ASN A 150 -9.02 -18.00 -0.79
N PRO A 151 -8.32 -18.70 -1.69
CA PRO A 151 -7.26 -19.59 -1.27
C PRO A 151 -6.08 -18.81 -0.71
N PRO A 152 -5.40 -19.30 0.35
CA PRO A 152 -4.19 -18.67 0.84
C PRO A 152 -3.11 -18.68 -0.25
N MET A 153 -2.34 -17.58 -0.34
CA MET A 153 -1.21 -17.54 -1.24
C MET A 153 -0.09 -18.45 -0.71
N ASN A 154 0.29 -19.45 -1.49
CA ASN A 154 1.41 -20.31 -1.13
C ASN A 154 2.73 -19.60 -1.45
N ILE A 155 3.27 -18.86 -0.47
CA ILE A 155 4.52 -18.11 -0.61
C ILE A 155 5.72 -19.05 -0.76
N SER A 156 5.63 -20.27 -0.26
CA SER A 156 6.72 -21.25 -0.32
C SER A 156 6.95 -21.87 -1.70
N SER A 157 5.98 -21.72 -2.61
CA SER A 157 6.09 -22.24 -3.98
C SER A 157 6.72 -21.26 -4.98
N ALA A 158 7.04 -20.04 -4.56
CA ALA A 158 7.77 -19.10 -5.41
C ALA A 158 9.29 -19.29 -5.19
N PRO A 159 10.02 -19.93 -6.13
CA PRO A 159 11.46 -20.11 -5.99
C PRO A 159 12.15 -18.75 -5.86
N GLY A 160 12.85 -18.54 -4.74
CA GLY A 160 13.64 -17.32 -4.51
C GLY A 160 12.95 -16.21 -3.72
N SER A 161 11.66 -16.30 -3.40
CA SER A 161 11.01 -15.26 -2.59
C SER A 161 11.63 -15.21 -1.18
N LYS A 162 12.19 -14.06 -0.81
CA LYS A 162 12.82 -13.84 0.52
C LYS A 162 11.80 -13.56 1.62
N GLY A 163 10.53 -13.82 1.36
CA GLY A 163 9.42 -13.65 2.30
C GLY A 163 8.50 -12.49 1.96
N ALA A 164 7.25 -12.59 2.40
CA ALA A 164 6.28 -11.51 2.36
C ALA A 164 6.07 -10.97 3.77
N THR A 165 6.07 -9.66 3.92
CA THR A 165 5.76 -8.99 5.19
C THR A 165 4.42 -8.30 5.05
N LEU A 166 3.48 -8.62 5.96
CA LEU A 166 2.20 -7.93 6.06
C LEU A 166 2.37 -6.71 6.97
N ILE A 167 2.12 -5.53 6.45
CA ILE A 167 1.94 -4.34 7.26
C ILE A 167 0.46 -3.95 7.18
N PHE A 168 -0.21 -4.07 8.31
CA PHE A 168 -1.63 -3.85 8.44
C PHE A 168 -1.90 -2.48 9.05
N SER A 169 -2.65 -1.63 8.36
CA SER A 169 -3.18 -0.40 8.90
C SER A 169 -4.70 -0.46 8.85
N GLN A 170 -5.30 -1.03 9.90
CA GLN A 170 -6.74 -0.97 10.12
C GLN A 170 -7.03 0.09 11.16
N LEU A 171 -7.55 1.22 10.75
CA LEU A 171 -8.32 2.11 11.60
C LEU A 171 -9.78 1.63 11.57
N LEU A 172 -10.10 0.67 12.43
CA LEU A 172 -11.48 0.42 12.80
C LEU A 172 -11.92 1.62 13.64
N GLY A 173 -12.73 2.49 13.05
CA GLY A 173 -13.57 3.37 13.81
C GLY A 173 -14.60 2.51 14.54
N LEU A 174 -14.26 2.09 15.76
CA LEU A 174 -15.24 1.58 16.72
C LEU A 174 -15.90 2.82 17.33
N ASN A 175 -17.10 3.14 16.89
CA ASN A 175 -18.10 3.86 17.67
C ASN A 175 -19.09 2.86 18.20
#